data_f88398b935bb320b6e1d8eac944ab2b0
#
_entry.id   f88398b935bb320b6e1d8eac944ab2b0
#
_cell.length_a   1.000
_cell.length_b   1.000
_cell.length_c   1.000
_cell.angle_alpha   90.00
_cell.angle_beta   90.00
_cell.angle_gamma   90.00
#
_symmetry.space_group_name_H-M   'P 1'
#
loop_
_entity.id
_entity.type
_entity.pdbx_description
1 polymer ?
#
loop_
_entity_poly.entity_id
_entity_poly.type
_entity_poly.pdbx_seq_one_letter_code
_entity_poly.pdbx_strand_id
1 'polypeptide(L)'
;LPVPYVVSLHAGLVLAISPLLASVLRHLKTAPGLTTATAKIAIGVAATGLAYVPLVIAALLGSDGSLVGLGWLFGCLGLLSVGELLIGALGPSLVLRLAPSARRGRWLGAWYGATAIGYWMAGRLGGLWDSVPHALFFAGLSVLALSGMAICAGLTHAWVNSRPAASTPSHVR
;
A
#
# COMPACT_ATOMS: atom_id res chain seq x y z
N LEU A 1 -13.92 -6.45 20.35
CA LEU A 1 -14.51 -7.18 19.23
C LEU A 1 -13.69 -8.43 18.96
N PRO A 2 -14.31 -9.61 18.78
CA PRO A 2 -13.58 -10.80 18.35
C PRO A 2 -12.90 -10.59 17.00
N VAL A 3 -11.70 -11.14 16.82
CA VAL A 3 -10.87 -10.99 15.61
C VAL A 3 -11.62 -11.29 14.29
N PRO A 4 -12.50 -12.33 14.20
CA PRO A 4 -13.24 -12.61 12.97
C PRO A 4 -14.14 -11.46 12.51
N TYR A 5 -14.72 -10.70 13.44
CA TYR A 5 -15.56 -9.54 13.09
C TYR A 5 -14.74 -8.39 12.48
N VAL A 6 -13.51 -8.18 12.96
CA VAL A 6 -12.61 -7.14 12.41
C VAL A 6 -12.23 -7.49 10.98
N VAL A 7 -11.92 -8.77 10.70
CA VAL A 7 -11.60 -9.25 9.35
C VAL A 7 -12.80 -9.10 8.40
N SER A 8 -14.00 -9.49 8.87
CA SER A 8 -15.23 -9.35 8.06
C SER A 8 -15.57 -7.88 7.81
N LEU A 9 -15.38 -7.01 8.80
CA LEU A 9 -15.57 -5.57 8.66
C LEU A 9 -14.62 -4.98 7.62
N HIS A 10 -13.34 -5.36 7.65
CA HIS A 10 -12.35 -4.93 6.65
C HIS A 10 -12.75 -5.37 5.25
N ALA A 11 -13.14 -6.64 5.06
CA ALA A 11 -13.61 -7.13 3.76
C ALA A 11 -14.85 -6.36 3.27
N GLY A 12 -15.80 -6.05 4.16
CA GLY A 12 -16.96 -5.22 3.86
C GLY A 12 -16.58 -3.80 3.43
N LEU A 13 -15.60 -3.18 4.10
CA LEU A 13 -15.08 -1.85 3.73
C LEU A 13 -14.39 -1.87 2.38
N VAL A 14 -13.59 -2.88 2.07
CA VAL A 14 -12.95 -3.05 0.74
C VAL A 14 -14.02 -3.09 -0.35
N LEU A 15 -15.09 -3.87 -0.16
CA LEU A 15 -16.20 -3.94 -1.12
C LEU A 15 -16.94 -2.61 -1.27
N ALA A 16 -17.21 -1.90 -0.18
CA ALA A 16 -17.91 -0.63 -0.20
C ALA A 16 -17.06 0.51 -0.81
N ILE A 17 -15.77 0.55 -0.50
CA ILE A 17 -14.84 1.58 -0.99
C ILE A 17 -14.46 1.37 -2.46
N SER A 18 -14.43 0.12 -2.94
CA SER A 18 -14.01 -0.23 -4.29
C SER A 18 -14.72 0.57 -5.40
N PRO A 19 -16.07 0.65 -5.48
CA PRO A 19 -16.76 1.42 -6.51
C PRO A 19 -16.53 2.93 -6.38
N LEU A 20 -16.43 3.43 -5.14
CA LEU A 20 -16.16 4.84 -4.87
C LEU A 20 -14.77 5.22 -5.35
N LEU A 21 -13.74 4.44 -4.99
CA LEU A 21 -12.36 4.66 -5.42
C LEU A 21 -12.23 4.56 -6.95
N ALA A 22 -12.90 3.57 -7.58
CA ALA A 22 -12.93 3.45 -9.03
C ALA A 22 -13.55 4.67 -9.70
N SER A 23 -14.60 5.25 -9.11
CA SER A 23 -15.24 6.48 -9.60
C SER A 23 -14.28 7.67 -9.49
N VAL A 24 -13.67 7.89 -8.34
CA VAL A 24 -12.68 8.95 -8.11
C VAL A 24 -11.52 8.84 -9.09
N LEU A 25 -10.96 7.64 -9.27
CA LEU A 25 -9.84 7.41 -10.20
C LEU A 25 -10.21 7.66 -11.67
N ARG A 26 -11.46 7.47 -12.06
CA ARG A 26 -11.95 7.81 -13.42
C ARG A 26 -12.07 9.31 -13.64
N HIS A 27 -12.50 10.05 -12.62
CA HIS A 27 -12.62 11.52 -12.71
C HIS A 27 -11.27 12.22 -12.65
N LEU A 28 -10.27 11.64 -12.02
CA LEU A 28 -8.90 12.12 -12.10
C LEU A 28 -8.38 11.83 -13.52
N LYS A 29 -8.52 12.81 -14.42
CA LYS A 29 -8.02 12.80 -15.80
C LYS A 29 -6.48 12.77 -15.82
N THR A 30 -5.91 11.65 -15.40
CA THR A 30 -4.46 11.44 -15.46
C THR A 30 -4.13 10.73 -16.75
N ALA A 31 -3.21 11.28 -17.52
CA ALA A 31 -2.73 10.66 -18.76
C ALA A 31 -2.34 9.20 -18.49
N PRO A 32 -2.72 8.25 -19.36
CA PRO A 32 -2.33 6.85 -19.21
C PRO A 32 -0.81 6.73 -19.40
N GLY A 33 -0.10 6.38 -18.33
CA GLY A 33 1.34 6.23 -18.36
C GLY A 33 1.89 5.45 -17.18
N LEU A 34 3.14 5.02 -17.30
CA LEU A 34 3.88 4.30 -16.27
C LEU A 34 4.03 5.14 -15.00
N THR A 35 4.32 6.44 -15.15
CA THR A 35 4.44 7.41 -14.07
C THR A 35 3.15 7.55 -13.26
N THR A 36 2.00 7.48 -13.92
CA THR A 36 0.68 7.54 -13.27
C THR A 36 0.39 6.28 -12.46
N ALA A 37 0.76 5.10 -12.97
CA ALA A 37 0.56 3.85 -12.24
C ALA A 37 1.46 3.78 -10.99
N THR A 38 2.72 4.18 -11.11
CA THR A 38 3.66 4.24 -9.97
C THR A 38 3.23 5.26 -8.93
N ALA A 39 2.74 6.44 -9.34
CA ALA A 39 2.20 7.45 -8.42
C ALA A 39 0.98 6.92 -7.63
N LYS A 40 0.05 6.22 -8.29
CA LYS A 40 -1.11 5.61 -7.61
C LYS A 40 -0.71 4.51 -6.62
N ILE A 41 0.29 3.70 -6.95
CA ILE A 41 0.85 2.70 -6.04
C ILE A 41 1.52 3.41 -4.84
N ALA A 42 2.27 4.48 -5.06
CA ALA A 42 2.88 5.26 -3.99
C ALA A 42 1.82 5.85 -3.03
N ILE A 43 0.70 6.36 -3.56
CA ILE A 43 -0.45 6.80 -2.76
C ILE A 43 -1.03 5.62 -1.96
N GLY A 44 -1.14 4.44 -2.57
CA GLY A 44 -1.60 3.23 -1.87
C GLY A 44 -0.70 2.85 -0.70
N VAL A 45 0.62 2.86 -0.90
CA VAL A 45 1.59 2.57 0.16
C VAL A 45 1.55 3.65 1.25
N ALA A 46 1.43 4.94 0.87
CA ALA A 46 1.26 6.03 1.83
C ALA A 46 -0.02 5.86 2.66
N ALA A 47 -1.15 5.54 2.03
CA ALA A 47 -2.41 5.26 2.73
C ALA A 47 -2.26 4.11 3.72
N THR A 48 -1.57 3.02 3.34
CA THR A 48 -1.28 1.89 4.23
C THR A 48 -0.42 2.33 5.43
N GLY A 49 0.63 3.13 5.22
CA GLY A 49 1.47 3.63 6.31
C GLY A 49 0.72 4.57 7.26
N LEU A 50 -0.08 5.48 6.72
CA LEU A 50 -0.90 6.41 7.49
C LEU A 50 -2.08 5.72 8.19
N ALA A 51 -2.50 4.53 7.73
CA ALA A 51 -3.60 3.79 8.34
C ALA A 51 -3.34 3.41 9.81
N TYR A 52 -2.10 3.24 10.20
CA TYR A 52 -1.75 2.90 11.59
C TYR A 52 -1.76 4.12 12.52
N VAL A 53 -1.72 5.36 12.00
CA VAL A 53 -1.72 6.59 12.82
C VAL A 53 -2.96 6.70 13.72
N PRO A 54 -4.19 6.45 13.26
CA PRO A 54 -5.36 6.38 14.13
C PRO A 54 -5.20 5.41 15.30
N LEU A 55 -4.56 4.26 15.07
CA LEU A 55 -4.33 3.27 16.14
C LEU A 55 -3.22 3.70 17.12
N VAL A 56 -2.21 4.42 16.65
CA VAL A 56 -1.23 5.07 17.56
C VAL A 56 -1.94 6.03 18.50
N ILE A 57 -2.78 6.91 17.96
CA ILE A 57 -3.53 7.90 18.75
C ILE A 57 -4.48 7.17 19.72
N ALA A 58 -5.20 6.16 19.24
CA ALA A 58 -6.09 5.35 20.07
C ALA A 58 -5.34 4.68 21.23
N ALA A 59 -4.15 4.11 20.97
CA ALA A 59 -3.35 3.46 21.99
C ALA A 59 -2.79 4.46 23.03
N LEU A 60 -2.46 5.68 22.62
CA LEU A 60 -2.04 6.74 23.54
C LEU A 60 -3.18 7.25 24.42
N LEU A 61 -4.39 7.41 23.84
CA LEU A 61 -5.59 7.85 24.56
C LEU A 61 -6.12 6.78 25.53
N GLY A 62 -5.94 5.49 25.20
CA GLY A 62 -6.36 4.37 26.01
C GLY A 62 -5.32 3.87 27.03
N SER A 63 -4.21 4.56 27.20
CA SER A 63 -3.09 4.14 28.09
C SER A 63 -3.53 3.97 29.56
N ASP A 64 -4.57 4.68 30.00
CA ASP A 64 -5.09 4.66 31.38
C ASP A 64 -6.21 3.63 31.58
N GLY A 65 -6.38 2.64 30.66
CA GLY A 65 -7.43 1.64 30.71
C GLY A 65 -8.80 2.14 30.26
N SER A 66 -8.88 3.37 29.75
CA SER A 66 -10.11 3.93 29.18
C SER A 66 -10.49 3.25 27.87
N LEU A 67 -11.81 3.02 27.64
CA LEU A 67 -12.31 2.50 26.38
C LEU A 67 -12.20 3.58 25.29
N VAL A 68 -11.53 3.24 24.19
CA VAL A 68 -11.39 4.13 23.03
C VAL A 68 -12.48 3.81 22.01
N GLY A 69 -13.07 4.85 21.41
CA GLY A 69 -14.14 4.69 20.44
C GLY A 69 -13.75 3.88 19.20
N LEU A 70 -14.64 3.08 18.67
CA LEU A 70 -14.43 2.27 17.45
C LEU A 70 -14.11 3.10 16.19
N GLY A 71 -14.36 4.41 16.22
CA GLY A 71 -14.04 5.31 15.11
C GLY A 71 -12.59 5.25 14.67
N TRP A 72 -11.65 5.08 15.59
CA TRP A 72 -10.22 4.93 15.29
C TRP A 72 -9.93 3.66 14.48
N LEU A 73 -10.61 2.57 14.81
CA LEU A 73 -10.52 1.31 14.06
C LEU A 73 -11.09 1.48 12.64
N PHE A 74 -12.24 2.13 12.49
CA PHE A 74 -12.82 2.42 11.18
C PHE A 74 -11.89 3.30 10.33
N GLY A 75 -11.26 4.31 10.94
CA GLY A 75 -10.27 5.15 10.26
C GLY A 75 -9.08 4.33 9.74
N CYS A 76 -8.53 3.46 10.58
CA CYS A 76 -7.45 2.54 10.19
C CYS A 76 -7.89 1.63 9.04
N LEU A 77 -8.99 0.89 9.21
CA LEU A 77 -9.47 -0.08 8.21
C LEU A 77 -9.85 0.59 6.89
N GLY A 78 -10.40 1.80 6.92
CA GLY A 78 -10.71 2.57 5.73
C GLY A 78 -9.47 2.93 4.92
N LEU A 79 -8.43 3.45 5.58
CA LEU A 79 -7.15 3.77 4.93
C LEU A 79 -6.43 2.51 4.43
N LEU A 80 -6.44 1.41 5.21
CA LEU A 80 -5.91 0.13 4.75
C LEU A 80 -6.62 -0.37 3.49
N SER A 81 -7.96 -0.28 3.45
CA SER A 81 -8.75 -0.69 2.28
C SER A 81 -8.38 0.11 1.03
N VAL A 82 -8.15 1.42 1.14
CA VAL A 82 -7.67 2.24 0.03
C VAL A 82 -6.29 1.79 -0.44
N GLY A 83 -5.36 1.56 0.51
CA GLY A 83 -4.02 1.08 0.22
C GLY A 83 -4.03 -0.27 -0.50
N GLU A 84 -4.79 -1.22 0.02
CA GLU A 84 -4.92 -2.56 -0.55
C GLU A 84 -5.51 -2.55 -1.96
N LEU A 85 -6.57 -1.77 -2.20
CA LEU A 85 -7.19 -1.65 -3.52
C LEU A 85 -6.23 -1.05 -4.55
N LEU A 86 -5.44 -0.02 -4.18
CA LEU A 86 -4.48 0.60 -5.08
C LEU A 86 -3.29 -0.33 -5.37
N ILE A 87 -2.72 -0.96 -4.36
CA ILE A 87 -1.56 -1.84 -4.53
C ILE A 87 -1.97 -3.15 -5.19
N GLY A 88 -3.04 -3.78 -4.73
CA GLY A 88 -3.50 -5.09 -5.19
C GLY A 88 -3.98 -5.07 -6.64
N ALA A 89 -4.67 -4.00 -7.08
CA ALA A 89 -5.16 -3.89 -8.45
C ALA A 89 -4.07 -3.41 -9.42
N LEU A 90 -3.25 -2.43 -9.03
CA LEU A 90 -2.28 -1.80 -9.93
C LEU A 90 -0.92 -2.50 -9.94
N GLY A 91 -0.51 -3.13 -8.83
CA GLY A 91 0.79 -3.78 -8.70
C GLY A 91 0.99 -4.91 -9.72
N PRO A 92 0.15 -5.95 -9.75
CA PRO A 92 0.28 -7.02 -10.73
C PRO A 92 0.17 -6.53 -12.18
N SER A 93 -0.71 -5.56 -12.45
CA SER A 93 -0.87 -4.99 -13.80
C SER A 93 0.38 -4.23 -14.25
N LEU A 94 1.04 -3.51 -13.35
CA LEU A 94 2.30 -2.81 -13.62
C LEU A 94 3.43 -3.81 -13.89
N VAL A 95 3.54 -4.86 -13.08
CA VAL A 95 4.51 -5.95 -13.27
C VAL A 95 4.35 -6.58 -14.65
N LEU A 96 3.11 -6.90 -15.06
CA LEU A 96 2.83 -7.49 -16.37
C LEU A 96 3.15 -6.55 -17.56
N ARG A 97 3.01 -5.24 -17.37
CA ARG A 97 3.38 -4.23 -18.40
C ARG A 97 4.88 -4.10 -18.57
N LEU A 98 5.64 -4.21 -17.48
CA LEU A 98 7.11 -4.07 -17.48
C LEU A 98 7.82 -5.36 -17.86
N ALA A 99 7.19 -6.52 -17.63
CA ALA A 99 7.80 -7.82 -17.86
C ALA A 99 7.87 -8.16 -19.36
N PRO A 100 9.02 -8.68 -19.85
CA PRO A 100 9.15 -9.25 -21.19
C PRO A 100 8.10 -10.35 -21.39
N SER A 101 7.49 -10.41 -22.59
CA SER A 101 6.39 -11.33 -22.89
C SER A 101 6.69 -12.79 -22.54
N ALA A 102 7.90 -13.26 -22.85
CA ALA A 102 8.36 -14.62 -22.57
C ALA A 102 8.56 -14.93 -21.07
N ARG A 103 8.59 -13.92 -20.20
CA ARG A 103 8.92 -14.07 -18.78
C ARG A 103 7.85 -13.54 -17.83
N ARG A 104 6.67 -13.15 -18.34
CA ARG A 104 5.57 -12.58 -17.54
C ARG A 104 5.17 -13.42 -16.33
N GLY A 105 5.11 -14.74 -16.49
CA GLY A 105 4.80 -15.65 -15.38
C GLY A 105 5.84 -15.61 -14.26
N ARG A 106 7.13 -15.55 -14.59
CA ARG A 106 8.20 -15.44 -13.58
C ARG A 106 8.14 -14.13 -12.79
N TRP A 107 7.87 -13.02 -13.47
CA TRP A 107 7.76 -11.71 -12.83
C TRP A 107 6.53 -11.64 -11.92
N LEU A 108 5.41 -12.20 -12.36
CA LEU A 108 4.20 -12.28 -11.53
C LEU A 108 4.40 -13.22 -10.36
N GLY A 109 5.08 -14.35 -10.56
CA GLY A 109 5.47 -15.27 -9.48
C GLY A 109 6.38 -14.59 -8.44
N ALA A 110 7.36 -13.79 -8.89
CA ALA A 110 8.21 -13.01 -7.99
C ALA A 110 7.41 -11.97 -7.18
N TRP A 111 6.43 -11.29 -7.79
CA TRP A 111 5.53 -10.38 -7.10
C TRP A 111 4.76 -11.08 -5.97
N TYR A 112 4.11 -12.21 -6.27
CA TYR A 112 3.36 -12.95 -5.25
C TYR A 112 4.27 -13.63 -4.24
N GLY A 113 5.49 -14.04 -4.62
CA GLY A 113 6.50 -14.53 -3.71
C GLY A 113 6.95 -13.45 -2.70
N ALA A 114 7.19 -12.23 -3.17
CA ALA A 114 7.48 -11.09 -2.29
C ALA A 114 6.30 -10.78 -1.35
N THR A 115 5.06 -10.87 -1.85
CA THR A 115 3.85 -10.69 -1.03
C THR A 115 3.75 -11.76 0.05
N ALA A 116 4.03 -13.02 -0.28
CA ALA A 116 4.04 -14.13 0.68
C ALA A 116 5.09 -13.93 1.79
N ILE A 117 6.30 -13.47 1.42
CA ILE A 117 7.34 -13.10 2.40
C ILE A 117 6.84 -11.98 3.31
N GLY A 118 6.17 -10.95 2.74
CA GLY A 118 5.57 -9.87 3.51
C GLY A 118 4.55 -10.36 4.54
N TYR A 119 3.66 -11.28 4.18
CA TYR A 119 2.70 -11.88 5.10
C TYR A 119 3.39 -12.72 6.19
N TRP A 120 4.42 -13.47 5.84
CA TRP A 120 5.21 -14.20 6.82
C TRP A 120 5.89 -13.25 7.82
N MET A 121 6.49 -12.17 7.35
CA MET A 121 7.08 -11.14 8.22
C MET A 121 6.01 -10.47 9.11
N ALA A 122 4.84 -10.16 8.56
CA ALA A 122 3.73 -9.59 9.33
C ALA A 122 3.29 -10.52 10.48
N GLY A 123 3.23 -11.84 10.24
CA GLY A 123 2.96 -12.82 11.29
C GLY A 123 4.04 -12.83 12.39
N ARG A 124 5.32 -12.69 12.01
CA ARG A 124 6.43 -12.60 12.98
C ARG A 124 6.37 -11.29 13.79
N LEU A 125 6.05 -10.18 13.15
CA LEU A 125 5.86 -8.89 13.83
C LEU A 125 4.66 -8.94 14.78
N GLY A 126 3.57 -9.62 14.40
CA GLY A 126 2.41 -9.83 15.26
C GLY A 126 2.74 -10.53 16.58
N GLY A 127 3.76 -11.39 16.61
CA GLY A 127 4.26 -12.02 17.82
C GLY A 127 4.91 -11.05 18.83
N LEU A 128 5.20 -9.83 18.45
CA LEU A 128 5.74 -8.79 19.35
C LEU A 128 4.63 -8.04 20.12
N TRP A 129 3.36 -8.32 19.84
CA TRP A 129 2.21 -7.62 20.39
C TRP A 129 2.22 -7.51 21.92
N ASP A 130 2.51 -8.62 22.62
CA ASP A 130 2.50 -8.66 24.07
C ASP A 130 3.81 -8.13 24.72
N SER A 131 4.86 -7.92 23.91
CA SER A 131 6.19 -7.52 24.41
C SER A 131 6.52 -6.04 24.19
N VAL A 132 5.70 -5.31 23.43
CA VAL A 132 5.95 -3.91 23.06
C VAL A 132 4.72 -3.07 23.37
N PRO A 133 4.87 -1.82 23.89
CA PRO A 133 3.75 -0.90 24.04
C PRO A 133 2.96 -0.73 22.73
N HIS A 134 1.64 -0.83 22.80
CA HIS A 134 0.78 -0.86 21.60
C HIS A 134 0.95 0.37 20.69
N ALA A 135 1.15 1.57 21.31
CA ALA A 135 1.43 2.79 20.55
C ALA A 135 2.74 2.68 19.74
N LEU A 136 3.79 2.12 20.35
CA LEU A 136 5.09 1.92 19.71
C LEU A 136 5.00 0.84 18.61
N PHE A 137 4.21 -0.22 18.84
CA PHE A 137 3.95 -1.26 17.87
C PHE A 137 3.32 -0.69 16.59
N PHE A 138 2.23 0.09 16.72
CA PHE A 138 1.56 0.71 15.56
C PHE A 138 2.42 1.79 14.89
N ALA A 139 3.19 2.57 15.67
CA ALA A 139 4.13 3.53 15.12
C ALA A 139 5.23 2.84 14.30
N GLY A 140 5.75 1.71 14.77
CA GLY A 140 6.72 0.89 14.05
C GLY A 140 6.17 0.38 12.72
N LEU A 141 4.93 -0.11 12.69
CA LEU A 141 4.26 -0.54 11.45
C LEU A 141 4.06 0.62 10.47
N SER A 142 3.70 1.82 10.97
CA SER A 142 3.57 3.03 10.15
C SER A 142 4.91 3.41 9.52
N VAL A 143 5.97 3.48 10.31
CA VAL A 143 7.33 3.80 9.83
C VAL A 143 7.83 2.77 8.82
N LEU A 144 7.61 1.49 9.07
CA LEU A 144 8.00 0.41 8.16
C LEU A 144 7.31 0.55 6.79
N ALA A 145 6.00 0.81 6.78
CA ALA A 145 5.26 1.01 5.54
C ALA A 145 5.68 2.28 4.79
N LEU A 146 5.87 3.40 5.49
CA LEU A 146 6.33 4.65 4.89
C LEU A 146 7.78 4.58 4.38
N SER A 147 8.65 3.84 5.05
CA SER A 147 10.01 3.59 4.55
C SER A 147 10.01 2.79 3.25
N GLY A 148 9.12 1.80 3.12
CA GLY A 148 8.89 1.08 1.87
C GLY A 148 8.45 2.02 0.73
N MET A 149 7.58 2.99 1.02
CA MET A 149 7.21 4.04 0.05
C MET A 149 8.42 4.87 -0.40
N ALA A 150 9.24 5.32 0.54
CA ALA A 150 10.42 6.13 0.24
C ALA A 150 11.42 5.37 -0.65
N ILE A 151 11.64 4.08 -0.37
CA ILE A 151 12.49 3.20 -1.19
C ILE A 151 11.90 3.07 -2.60
N CYS A 152 10.62 2.77 -2.74
CA CYS A 152 9.95 2.66 -4.04
C CYS A 152 10.03 3.98 -4.84
N ALA A 153 9.81 5.12 -4.19
CA ALA A 153 9.92 6.43 -4.82
C ALA A 153 11.35 6.73 -5.28
N GLY A 154 12.35 6.42 -4.45
CA GLY A 154 13.77 6.58 -4.80
C GLY A 154 14.19 5.72 -5.99
N LEU A 155 13.78 4.46 -6.02
CA LEU A 155 14.07 3.55 -7.13
C LEU A 155 13.40 4.01 -8.43
N THR A 156 12.16 4.49 -8.39
CA THR A 156 11.46 4.99 -9.57
C THR A 156 12.11 6.26 -10.11
N HIS A 157 12.53 7.18 -9.22
CA HIS A 157 13.23 8.39 -9.60
C HIS A 157 14.60 8.08 -10.24
N ALA A 158 15.39 7.20 -9.62
CA ALA A 158 16.68 6.77 -10.16
C ALA A 158 16.52 6.12 -11.56
N TRP A 159 15.51 5.28 -11.74
CA TRP A 159 15.23 4.61 -13.01
C TRP A 159 14.78 5.58 -14.13
N VAL A 160 13.96 6.59 -13.79
CA VAL A 160 13.56 7.63 -14.76
C VAL A 160 14.77 8.43 -15.22
N ASN A 161 15.66 8.80 -14.29
CA ASN A 161 16.85 9.61 -14.60
C ASN A 161 17.96 8.83 -15.34
N SER A 162 17.97 7.51 -15.22
CA SER A 162 18.95 6.65 -15.92
C SER A 162 18.59 6.35 -17.39
N ARG A 163 17.41 6.75 -17.86
CA ARG A 163 17.04 6.60 -19.28
C ARG A 163 17.76 7.65 -20.10
N PRO A 164 18.60 7.27 -21.11
CA PRO A 164 19.12 8.24 -22.05
C PRO A 164 17.95 8.94 -22.75
N ALA A 165 18.06 10.27 -22.90
CA ALA A 165 17.10 11.04 -23.67
C ALA A 165 16.92 10.35 -25.02
N ALA A 166 15.68 9.98 -25.37
CA ALA A 166 15.38 9.38 -26.65
C ALA A 166 15.96 10.30 -27.73
N SER A 167 16.95 9.81 -28.47
CA SER A 167 17.54 10.55 -29.57
C SER A 167 16.40 10.95 -30.52
N THR A 168 16.19 12.23 -30.67
CA THR A 168 15.27 12.81 -31.65
C THR A 168 15.59 12.16 -33.00
N PRO A 169 14.62 11.58 -33.73
CA PRO A 169 14.89 11.09 -35.07
C PRO A 169 15.34 12.30 -35.90
N SER A 170 16.59 12.25 -36.35
CA SER A 170 17.09 13.20 -37.35
C SER A 170 16.21 13.02 -38.58
N HIS A 171 15.35 13.99 -38.87
CA HIS A 171 14.69 14.12 -40.16
C HIS A 171 15.80 14.19 -41.25
N VAL A 172 16.04 13.03 -41.87
CA VAL A 172 16.81 12.97 -43.14
C VAL A 172 15.88 13.62 -44.18
N ARG A 173 16.39 14.71 -44.73
CA ARG A 173 15.84 15.39 -45.91
C ARG A 173 16.01 14.54 -47.19
#